data_37625afbb37b0a36175a5c38787214dc
#
_entry.id   37625afbb37b0a36175a5c38787214dc
#
_cell.length_a   1.000
_cell.length_b   1.000
_cell.length_c   1.000
_cell.angle_alpha   90.00
_cell.angle_beta   90.00
_cell.angle_gamma   90.00
#
_symmetry.space_group_name_H-M   'P 1'
#
loop_
_entity.id
_entity.type
_entity.pdbx_description
1 polymer ?
#
loop_
_entity_poly.entity_id
_entity_poly.type
_entity_poly.pdbx_seq_one_letter_code
_entity_poly.pdbx_strand_id
1 'polypeptide(L)'
;MRGNWNRRDVVALAIGTAAALVAKPLVSVAQSNREADGARLLKGALDLHFHMDPWTPGATNGQASIADVRIARARGMRGLVIKDHNEPTALLAYHLRPEMPGLELYGGYVLNRANGGINPAGVEFMATHIKDEPGRIVWMPAGDGEKEVRESKNPNGPFVAVTKNGDLLPEVKQVLAIIAAHNLVLASGHIAAAEALQVFREAKRMGVQHLIATHAYDLAGKMTTEQMQEAAKLGAFIEFDYRNTLEEGRTDAIRKVGPEYCFISEFWTKVTAPKEYAGLEGIGAFAEAMRARGFTDRELEIMFKDNPAKALGLAPSTTGAAR
;
A
#
# COMPACT_ATOMS: atom_id res chain seq x y z
N MET A 1 5.51 -19.96 67.15
CA MET A 1 6.66 -19.71 66.27
C MET A 1 6.53 -18.29 65.77
N ARG A 2 7.40 -17.36 66.23
CA ARG A 2 7.38 -15.95 65.77
C ARG A 2 8.44 -15.84 64.66
N GLY A 3 8.03 -15.60 63.43
CA GLY A 3 8.92 -15.37 62.30
C GLY A 3 9.53 -13.94 62.37
N ASN A 4 10.84 -13.88 62.52
CA ASN A 4 11.62 -12.64 62.46
C ASN A 4 11.69 -12.16 61.00
N TRP A 5 10.98 -11.10 60.65
CA TRP A 5 11.14 -10.39 59.40
C TRP A 5 12.34 -9.43 59.51
N ASN A 6 13.33 -9.58 58.62
CA ASN A 6 14.51 -8.78 58.57
C ASN A 6 14.21 -7.42 57.89
N ARG A 7 14.73 -6.32 58.44
CA ARG A 7 14.52 -4.95 57.89
C ARG A 7 14.90 -4.80 56.40
N ARG A 8 15.76 -5.68 55.91
CA ARG A 8 16.15 -5.70 54.50
C ARG A 8 15.02 -6.17 53.56
N ASP A 9 14.20 -7.10 54.02
CA ASP A 9 13.11 -7.68 53.22
C ASP A 9 11.94 -6.70 53.04
N VAL A 10 11.71 -5.85 54.04
CA VAL A 10 10.68 -4.79 53.98
C VAL A 10 11.09 -3.67 53.01
N VAL A 11 12.38 -3.30 52.97
CA VAL A 11 12.88 -2.26 52.06
C VAL A 11 12.86 -2.76 50.60
N ALA A 12 13.19 -4.04 50.32
CA ALA A 12 13.13 -4.62 48.98
C ALA A 12 11.70 -4.68 48.45
N LEU A 13 10.70 -4.99 49.30
CA LEU A 13 9.28 -5.04 48.92
C LEU A 13 8.73 -3.63 48.61
N ALA A 14 9.15 -2.60 49.37
CA ALA A 14 8.72 -1.22 49.17
C ALA A 14 9.31 -0.60 47.86
N ILE A 15 10.55 -0.94 47.50
CA ILE A 15 11.20 -0.44 46.29
C ILE A 15 10.60 -1.15 45.05
N GLY A 16 10.30 -2.45 45.12
CA GLY A 16 9.66 -3.19 44.03
C GLY A 16 8.25 -2.69 43.71
N THR A 17 7.44 -2.38 44.73
CA THR A 17 6.09 -1.84 44.52
C THR A 17 6.06 -0.41 44.02
N ALA A 18 6.99 0.44 44.46
CA ALA A 18 7.08 1.83 43.99
C ALA A 18 7.54 1.91 42.51
N ALA A 19 8.48 1.05 42.07
CA ALA A 19 8.90 0.99 40.68
C ALA A 19 7.80 0.49 39.76
N ALA A 20 7.00 -0.50 40.16
CA ALA A 20 5.88 -1.02 39.38
C ALA A 20 4.71 -0.03 39.25
N LEU A 21 4.47 0.80 40.26
CA LEU A 21 3.42 1.83 40.26
C LEU A 21 3.77 3.06 39.43
N VAL A 22 5.05 3.39 39.28
CA VAL A 22 5.51 4.54 38.47
C VAL A 22 5.66 4.16 36.99
N ALA A 23 6.01 2.91 36.67
CA ALA A 23 6.18 2.47 35.29
C ALA A 23 4.85 2.32 34.51
N LYS A 24 3.77 1.83 35.16
CA LYS A 24 2.47 1.64 34.51
C LYS A 24 1.86 2.90 33.88
N PRO A 25 1.78 4.07 34.52
CA PRO A 25 1.21 5.26 33.92
C PRO A 25 2.05 5.81 32.76
N LEU A 26 3.38 5.69 32.82
CA LEU A 26 4.25 6.17 31.72
C LEU A 26 4.08 5.31 30.45
N VAL A 27 3.97 3.99 30.58
CA VAL A 27 3.69 3.10 29.46
C VAL A 27 2.31 3.38 28.86
N SER A 28 1.28 3.61 29.70
CA SER A 28 -0.07 3.92 29.22
C SER A 28 -0.16 5.28 28.50
N VAL A 29 0.58 6.28 28.92
CA VAL A 29 0.63 7.60 28.25
C VAL A 29 1.31 7.50 26.89
N ALA A 30 2.44 6.82 26.80
CA ALA A 30 3.13 6.62 25.53
C ALA A 30 2.26 5.85 24.51
N GLN A 31 1.59 4.80 24.97
CA GLN A 31 0.64 4.03 24.14
C GLN A 31 -0.54 4.88 23.69
N SER A 32 -1.15 5.65 24.60
CA SER A 32 -2.26 6.55 24.27
C SER A 32 -1.85 7.60 23.23
N ASN A 33 -0.62 8.14 23.32
CA ASN A 33 -0.11 9.11 22.35
C ASN A 33 0.09 8.47 20.96
N ARG A 34 0.62 7.23 20.90
CA ARG A 34 0.76 6.47 19.64
C ARG A 34 -0.59 6.17 19.02
N GLU A 35 -1.57 5.71 19.80
CA GLU A 35 -2.92 5.45 19.30
C GLU A 35 -3.59 6.72 18.74
N ALA A 36 -3.43 7.86 19.42
CA ALA A 36 -3.94 9.15 18.96
C ALA A 36 -3.27 9.59 17.64
N ASP A 37 -1.96 9.40 17.53
CA ASP A 37 -1.19 9.74 16.33
C ASP A 37 -1.54 8.81 15.15
N GLY A 38 -1.68 7.51 15.43
CA GLY A 38 -2.16 6.55 14.42
C GLY A 38 -3.57 6.88 13.93
N ALA A 39 -4.48 7.26 14.82
CA ALA A 39 -5.83 7.68 14.45
C ALA A 39 -5.80 8.95 13.58
N ARG A 40 -4.93 9.91 13.88
CA ARG A 40 -4.74 11.13 13.10
C ARG A 40 -4.26 10.84 11.67
N LEU A 41 -3.30 9.93 11.51
CA LEU A 41 -2.80 9.55 10.18
C LEU A 41 -3.85 8.77 9.37
N LEU A 42 -4.55 7.81 9.98
CA LEU A 42 -5.57 7.03 9.29
C LEU A 42 -6.79 7.86 8.88
N LYS A 43 -7.16 8.88 9.65
CA LYS A 43 -8.28 9.75 9.30
C LYS A 43 -8.02 10.46 7.96
N GLY A 44 -8.82 10.13 6.95
CA GLY A 44 -8.69 10.64 5.59
C GLY A 44 -7.63 9.94 4.74
N ALA A 45 -6.95 8.91 5.25
CA ALA A 45 -5.97 8.14 4.50
C ALA A 45 -6.62 7.30 3.38
N LEU A 46 -5.84 7.03 2.33
CA LEU A 46 -6.17 6.14 1.22
C LEU A 46 -5.14 5.03 1.14
N ASP A 47 -5.58 3.77 1.20
CA ASP A 47 -4.72 2.63 0.90
C ASP A 47 -4.98 2.13 -0.52
N LEU A 48 -3.99 2.25 -1.40
CA LEU A 48 -4.13 1.91 -2.82
C LEU A 48 -3.77 0.45 -3.13
N HIS A 49 -3.47 -0.34 -2.11
CA HIS A 49 -2.98 -1.70 -2.28
C HIS A 49 -3.52 -2.62 -1.18
N PHE A 50 -4.85 -2.63 -1.04
CA PHE A 50 -5.51 -3.36 0.03
C PHE A 50 -5.84 -4.77 -0.42
N HIS A 51 -5.00 -5.73 -0.04
CA HIS A 51 -5.23 -7.14 -0.33
C HIS A 51 -6.40 -7.70 0.47
N MET A 52 -7.45 -8.11 -0.24
CA MET A 52 -8.67 -8.68 0.29
C MET A 52 -9.04 -9.93 -0.48
N ASP A 53 -8.25 -10.97 -0.33
CA ASP A 53 -8.51 -12.20 -1.05
C ASP A 53 -8.73 -13.40 -0.12
N PRO A 54 -9.66 -14.28 -0.46
CA PRO A 54 -9.79 -15.59 0.14
C PRO A 54 -8.73 -16.53 -0.46
N TRP A 55 -7.46 -16.14 -0.37
CA TRP A 55 -6.38 -16.91 -0.95
C TRP A 55 -6.41 -18.37 -0.53
N THR A 56 -5.89 -19.22 -1.39
CA THR A 56 -5.72 -20.67 -1.29
C THR A 56 -5.70 -21.17 0.15
N PRO A 57 -6.49 -22.19 0.52
CA PRO A 57 -6.44 -22.82 1.83
C PRO A 57 -5.00 -23.14 2.22
N GLY A 58 -4.51 -22.55 3.29
CA GLY A 58 -3.12 -22.67 3.76
C GLY A 58 -2.22 -21.46 3.46
N ALA A 59 -2.63 -20.49 2.66
CA ALA A 59 -1.97 -19.20 2.61
C ALA A 59 -2.25 -18.46 3.92
N THR A 60 -1.29 -18.49 4.82
CA THR A 60 -1.40 -17.91 6.17
C THR A 60 -1.20 -16.39 6.18
N ASN A 61 -1.23 -15.75 5.05
CA ASN A 61 -0.74 -14.40 4.84
C ASN A 61 -1.73 -13.30 5.24
N GLY A 62 -2.73 -13.64 6.07
CA GLY A 62 -3.56 -12.69 6.80
C GLY A 62 -4.14 -11.57 5.97
N GLN A 63 -4.74 -11.94 4.88
CA GLN A 63 -5.42 -11.03 3.99
C GLN A 63 -6.56 -10.31 4.72
N ALA A 64 -6.84 -9.09 4.33
CA ALA A 64 -7.93 -8.34 4.90
C ALA A 64 -9.28 -9.00 4.60
N SER A 65 -10.19 -8.87 5.52
CA SER A 65 -11.57 -9.35 5.42
C SER A 65 -12.55 -8.18 5.31
N ILE A 66 -13.82 -8.46 5.04
CA ILE A 66 -14.89 -7.45 5.13
C ILE A 66 -14.90 -6.76 6.52
N ALA A 67 -14.53 -7.48 7.59
CA ALA A 67 -14.40 -6.88 8.90
C ALA A 67 -13.32 -5.80 8.95
N ASP A 68 -12.23 -5.98 8.20
CA ASP A 68 -11.15 -4.98 8.12
C ASP A 68 -11.56 -3.75 7.32
N VAL A 69 -12.38 -3.93 6.27
CA VAL A 69 -13.00 -2.80 5.54
C VAL A 69 -13.91 -2.00 6.49
N ARG A 70 -14.70 -2.66 7.35
CA ARG A 70 -15.52 -1.98 8.38
C ARG A 70 -14.65 -1.23 9.38
N ILE A 71 -13.51 -1.80 9.79
CA ILE A 71 -12.58 -1.12 10.70
C ILE A 71 -11.95 0.10 10.00
N ALA A 72 -11.51 0.01 8.75
CA ALA A 72 -10.99 1.13 7.98
C ALA A 72 -12.02 2.29 7.93
N ARG A 73 -13.28 1.97 7.65
CA ARG A 73 -14.38 2.93 7.72
C ARG A 73 -14.54 3.56 9.11
N ALA A 74 -14.57 2.73 10.17
CA ALA A 74 -14.73 3.21 11.55
C ALA A 74 -13.56 4.09 12.01
N ARG A 75 -12.38 3.93 11.43
CA ARG A 75 -11.19 4.77 11.66
C ARG A 75 -11.19 6.06 10.84
N GLY A 76 -12.22 6.28 10.02
CA GLY A 76 -12.38 7.48 9.21
C GLY A 76 -11.41 7.54 8.04
N MET A 77 -10.92 6.42 7.55
CA MET A 77 -10.18 6.39 6.28
C MET A 77 -11.05 6.93 5.15
N ARG A 78 -10.45 7.61 4.18
CA ARG A 78 -11.13 8.09 3.00
C ARG A 78 -11.54 6.94 2.09
N GLY A 79 -10.64 5.99 1.85
CA GLY A 79 -10.95 4.88 0.95
C GLY A 79 -9.89 3.83 0.85
N LEU A 80 -10.22 2.78 0.09
CA LEU A 80 -9.40 1.62 -0.19
C LEU A 80 -9.48 1.27 -1.68
N VAL A 81 -8.38 0.83 -2.26
CA VAL A 81 -8.38 0.10 -3.54
C VAL A 81 -8.16 -1.38 -3.24
N ILE A 82 -9.20 -2.17 -3.45
CA ILE A 82 -9.14 -3.62 -3.25
C ILE A 82 -8.33 -4.23 -4.38
N LYS A 83 -7.35 -5.04 -4.03
CA LYS A 83 -6.51 -5.78 -4.97
C LYS A 83 -6.58 -7.27 -4.70
N ASP A 84 -6.68 -8.05 -5.76
CA ASP A 84 -6.46 -9.49 -5.79
C ASP A 84 -5.56 -9.84 -6.99
N HIS A 85 -4.69 -10.83 -6.83
CA HIS A 85 -3.79 -11.26 -7.90
C HIS A 85 -4.50 -12.07 -8.98
N ASN A 86 -5.60 -12.74 -8.65
CA ASN A 86 -6.23 -13.76 -9.47
C ASN A 86 -7.63 -13.39 -9.96
N GLU A 87 -8.24 -12.35 -9.37
CA GLU A 87 -9.59 -11.92 -9.71
C GLU A 87 -9.68 -10.40 -9.92
N PRO A 88 -10.49 -9.89 -10.85
CA PRO A 88 -10.84 -8.48 -10.92
C PRO A 88 -11.70 -8.07 -9.74
N THR A 89 -11.34 -7.00 -9.06
CA THR A 89 -11.96 -6.59 -7.79
C THR A 89 -12.96 -5.45 -7.91
N ALA A 90 -13.16 -4.91 -9.10
CA ALA A 90 -14.08 -3.81 -9.33
C ALA A 90 -15.55 -4.18 -8.96
N LEU A 91 -16.00 -5.39 -9.29
CA LEU A 91 -17.35 -5.85 -8.94
C LEU A 91 -17.50 -6.03 -7.42
N LEU A 92 -16.48 -6.52 -6.74
CA LEU A 92 -16.44 -6.61 -5.27
C LEU A 92 -16.56 -5.22 -4.64
N ALA A 93 -15.79 -4.24 -5.12
CA ALA A 93 -15.88 -2.85 -4.67
C ALA A 93 -17.29 -2.28 -4.87
N TYR A 94 -17.90 -2.52 -6.04
CA TYR A 94 -19.29 -2.11 -6.31
C TYR A 94 -20.28 -2.64 -5.29
N HIS A 95 -20.24 -3.95 -5.01
CA HIS A 95 -21.17 -4.57 -4.05
C HIS A 95 -20.92 -4.17 -2.60
N LEU A 96 -19.69 -3.83 -2.21
CA LEU A 96 -19.38 -3.38 -0.85
C LEU A 96 -19.72 -1.91 -0.59
N ARG A 97 -19.80 -1.05 -1.61
CA ARG A 97 -20.08 0.39 -1.44
C ARG A 97 -21.35 0.70 -0.65
N PRO A 98 -22.50 0.07 -0.91
CA PRO A 98 -23.71 0.32 -0.14
C PRO A 98 -23.58 -0.05 1.35
N GLU A 99 -22.77 -1.06 1.67
CA GLU A 99 -22.51 -1.52 3.04
C GLU A 99 -21.52 -0.64 3.80
N MET A 100 -20.79 0.22 3.10
CA MET A 100 -19.70 1.04 3.64
C MET A 100 -19.89 2.53 3.37
N PRO A 101 -21.07 3.13 3.74
CA PRO A 101 -21.31 4.54 3.47
C PRO A 101 -20.23 5.43 4.11
N GLY A 102 -19.71 6.38 3.32
CA GLY A 102 -18.63 7.29 3.74
C GLY A 102 -17.20 6.75 3.56
N LEU A 103 -17.03 5.52 3.06
CA LEU A 103 -15.75 4.98 2.63
C LEU A 103 -15.75 4.83 1.09
N GLU A 104 -14.80 5.45 0.42
CA GLU A 104 -14.61 5.29 -1.02
C GLU A 104 -13.96 3.90 -1.28
N LEU A 105 -14.65 3.06 -2.05
CA LEU A 105 -14.13 1.73 -2.42
C LEU A 105 -13.92 1.65 -3.92
N TYR A 106 -12.73 1.25 -4.29
CA TYR A 106 -12.32 1.01 -5.66
C TYR A 106 -11.75 -0.40 -5.79
N GLY A 107 -11.72 -0.90 -7.00
CA GLY A 107 -11.05 -2.14 -7.34
C GLY A 107 -10.18 -1.96 -8.57
N GLY A 108 -9.69 -3.06 -9.10
CA GLY A 108 -8.86 -3.02 -10.27
C GLY A 108 -8.68 -4.37 -10.93
N TYR A 109 -7.71 -4.42 -11.84
CA TYR A 109 -7.41 -5.57 -12.68
C TYR A 109 -5.91 -5.85 -12.68
N VAL A 110 -5.51 -7.01 -12.22
CA VAL A 110 -4.11 -7.47 -12.31
C VAL A 110 -3.95 -8.33 -13.56
N LEU A 111 -3.00 -8.00 -14.41
CA LEU A 111 -2.78 -8.69 -15.70
C LEU A 111 -2.01 -10.01 -15.52
N ASN A 112 -2.43 -10.81 -14.53
CA ASN A 112 -1.91 -12.14 -14.28
C ASN A 112 -2.59 -13.20 -15.13
N ARG A 113 -2.01 -14.39 -15.19
CA ARG A 113 -2.50 -15.52 -16.00
C ARG A 113 -3.94 -15.92 -15.69
N ALA A 114 -4.31 -15.91 -14.39
CA ALA A 114 -5.68 -16.21 -13.97
C ALA A 114 -6.71 -15.25 -14.59
N ASN A 115 -6.32 -14.02 -14.85
CA ASN A 115 -7.12 -12.97 -15.47
C ASN A 115 -6.94 -12.91 -17.01
N GLY A 116 -6.31 -13.91 -17.61
CA GLY A 116 -6.06 -13.98 -19.05
C GLY A 116 -4.76 -13.29 -19.51
N GLY A 117 -3.86 -12.93 -18.60
CA GLY A 117 -2.59 -12.26 -18.91
C GLY A 117 -2.80 -10.81 -19.34
N ILE A 118 -2.09 -10.35 -20.37
CA ILE A 118 -2.33 -9.03 -21.00
C ILE A 118 -3.65 -9.11 -21.75
N ASN A 119 -4.75 -8.77 -21.07
CA ASN A 119 -6.11 -8.95 -21.54
C ASN A 119 -6.84 -7.60 -21.74
N PRO A 120 -6.74 -6.99 -22.95
CA PRO A 120 -7.43 -5.73 -23.23
C PRO A 120 -8.94 -5.81 -23.04
N ALA A 121 -9.57 -6.94 -23.45
CA ALA A 121 -11.03 -7.11 -23.34
C ALA A 121 -11.50 -7.12 -21.88
N GLY A 122 -10.74 -7.75 -20.97
CA GLY A 122 -11.05 -7.74 -19.54
C GLY A 122 -10.92 -6.35 -18.91
N VAL A 123 -9.91 -5.60 -19.30
CA VAL A 123 -9.73 -4.21 -18.84
C VAL A 123 -10.83 -3.31 -19.37
N GLU A 124 -11.20 -3.43 -20.67
CA GLU A 124 -12.30 -2.69 -21.28
C GLU A 124 -13.63 -2.99 -20.58
N PHE A 125 -13.90 -4.28 -20.32
CA PHE A 125 -15.10 -4.68 -19.57
C PHE A 125 -15.15 -4.04 -18.18
N MET A 126 -14.06 -4.06 -17.43
CA MET A 126 -13.98 -3.41 -16.14
C MET A 126 -14.27 -1.90 -16.24
N ALA A 127 -13.73 -1.24 -17.27
CA ALA A 127 -13.87 0.20 -17.45
C ALA A 127 -15.27 0.63 -17.85
N THR A 128 -16.03 -0.21 -18.59
CA THR A 128 -17.24 0.23 -19.28
C THR A 128 -18.53 -0.44 -18.80
N HIS A 129 -18.46 -1.63 -18.20
CA HIS A 129 -19.64 -2.45 -17.90
C HIS A 129 -20.01 -2.50 -16.43
N ILE A 130 -19.18 -1.98 -15.51
CA ILE A 130 -19.51 -1.94 -14.09
C ILE A 130 -20.03 -0.55 -13.75
N LYS A 131 -21.28 -0.49 -13.28
CA LYS A 131 -21.96 0.76 -12.91
C LYS A 131 -21.17 1.53 -11.84
N ASP A 132 -21.21 2.86 -11.92
CA ASP A 132 -20.53 3.77 -11.00
C ASP A 132 -18.99 3.63 -11.01
N GLU A 133 -18.45 3.00 -12.05
CA GLU A 133 -17.01 2.93 -12.39
C GLU A 133 -16.09 2.66 -11.19
N PRO A 134 -16.30 1.55 -10.45
CA PRO A 134 -15.48 1.24 -9.28
C PRO A 134 -14.08 0.74 -9.65
N GLY A 135 -13.85 0.33 -10.91
CA GLY A 135 -12.53 -0.06 -11.42
C GLY A 135 -11.65 1.16 -11.62
N ARG A 136 -10.49 1.20 -10.97
CA ARG A 136 -9.59 2.36 -11.04
C ARG A 136 -8.17 2.02 -11.46
N ILE A 137 -7.63 0.91 -11.00
CA ILE A 137 -6.22 0.56 -11.23
C ILE A 137 -6.09 -0.68 -12.10
N VAL A 138 -5.22 -0.61 -13.10
CA VAL A 138 -4.73 -1.74 -13.87
C VAL A 138 -3.27 -1.95 -13.53
N TRP A 139 -2.96 -3.09 -12.91
CA TRP A 139 -1.59 -3.49 -12.62
C TRP A 139 -1.04 -4.34 -13.77
N MET A 140 0.16 -4.02 -14.22
CA MET A 140 0.95 -4.95 -15.02
C MET A 140 1.12 -6.27 -14.25
N PRO A 141 1.57 -7.37 -14.89
CA PRO A 141 1.71 -8.65 -14.23
C PRO A 141 2.40 -8.53 -12.87
N ALA A 142 1.80 -9.15 -11.85
CA ALA A 142 2.36 -9.27 -10.51
C ALA A 142 3.00 -10.67 -10.36
N GLY A 143 2.63 -11.54 -9.42
CA GLY A 143 3.24 -12.85 -9.21
C GLY A 143 3.51 -13.72 -10.44
N ASP A 144 2.82 -13.47 -11.55
CA ASP A 144 3.03 -14.12 -12.86
C ASP A 144 3.94 -13.32 -13.82
N GLY A 145 4.52 -12.19 -13.40
CA GLY A 145 5.48 -11.43 -14.22
C GLY A 145 6.76 -12.24 -14.50
N GLU A 146 7.35 -12.06 -15.71
CA GLU A 146 8.51 -12.85 -16.11
C GLU A 146 9.64 -12.81 -15.09
N LYS A 147 10.02 -11.61 -14.62
CA LYS A 147 11.06 -11.42 -13.62
C LYS A 147 10.79 -12.24 -12.35
N GLU A 148 9.58 -12.14 -11.82
CA GLU A 148 9.23 -12.79 -10.56
C GLU A 148 9.21 -14.32 -10.71
N VAL A 149 8.70 -14.85 -11.83
CA VAL A 149 8.74 -16.27 -12.13
C VAL A 149 10.19 -16.77 -12.28
N ARG A 150 11.06 -16.01 -13.00
CA ARG A 150 12.47 -16.37 -13.18
C ARG A 150 13.26 -16.37 -11.87
N GLU A 151 12.90 -15.51 -10.92
CA GLU A 151 13.53 -15.43 -9.59
C GLU A 151 12.88 -16.39 -8.56
N SER A 152 11.79 -17.07 -8.91
CA SER A 152 11.07 -17.98 -8.03
C SER A 152 11.73 -19.36 -7.90
N LYS A 153 11.14 -20.21 -7.05
CA LYS A 153 11.54 -21.63 -6.94
C LYS A 153 11.27 -22.44 -8.22
N ASN A 154 10.43 -21.92 -9.13
CA ASN A 154 10.13 -22.54 -10.43
C ASN A 154 10.47 -21.57 -11.58
N PRO A 155 11.75 -21.30 -11.87
CA PRO A 155 12.18 -20.28 -12.85
C PRO A 155 11.76 -20.59 -14.30
N ASN A 156 11.37 -21.83 -14.58
CA ASN A 156 10.88 -22.29 -15.89
C ASN A 156 9.34 -22.34 -15.93
N GLY A 157 8.66 -21.86 -14.89
CA GLY A 157 7.22 -21.77 -14.83
C GLY A 157 6.64 -20.85 -15.93
N PRO A 158 5.35 -20.98 -16.21
CA PRO A 158 4.68 -20.08 -17.14
C PRO A 158 4.57 -18.69 -16.55
N PHE A 159 4.81 -17.66 -17.37
CA PHE A 159 4.74 -16.24 -16.99
C PHE A 159 3.97 -15.42 -18.02
N VAL A 160 3.67 -14.17 -17.67
CA VAL A 160 3.09 -13.16 -18.56
C VAL A 160 4.19 -12.18 -18.94
N ALA A 161 4.57 -12.16 -20.21
CA ALA A 161 5.52 -11.19 -20.74
C ALA A 161 4.81 -9.85 -21.04
N VAL A 162 5.53 -8.75 -20.91
CA VAL A 162 5.10 -7.42 -21.36
C VAL A 162 5.89 -6.95 -22.56
N THR A 163 7.08 -7.56 -22.78
CA THR A 163 7.99 -7.25 -23.89
C THR A 163 8.32 -8.49 -24.69
N LYS A 164 8.72 -8.30 -25.95
CA LYS A 164 9.32 -9.32 -26.80
C LYS A 164 10.41 -8.68 -27.66
N ASN A 165 11.63 -9.24 -27.61
CA ASN A 165 12.79 -8.72 -28.33
C ASN A 165 13.09 -7.21 -28.02
N GLY A 166 12.78 -6.79 -26.78
CA GLY A 166 12.98 -5.42 -26.33
C GLY A 166 11.83 -4.45 -26.61
N ASP A 167 10.81 -4.86 -27.37
CA ASP A 167 9.64 -4.04 -27.68
C ASP A 167 8.43 -4.43 -26.82
N LEU A 168 7.58 -3.45 -26.48
CA LEU A 168 6.30 -3.70 -25.83
C LEU A 168 5.37 -4.50 -26.75
N LEU A 169 4.72 -5.52 -26.19
CA LEU A 169 3.73 -6.30 -26.91
C LEU A 169 2.56 -5.42 -27.42
N PRO A 170 1.98 -5.74 -28.59
CA PRO A 170 0.80 -5.02 -29.11
C PRO A 170 -0.36 -4.97 -28.12
N GLU A 171 -0.60 -6.04 -27.37
CA GLU A 171 -1.65 -6.15 -26.37
C GLU A 171 -1.40 -5.20 -25.19
N VAL A 172 -0.14 -4.98 -24.79
CA VAL A 172 0.22 -3.97 -23.79
C VAL A 172 -0.19 -2.58 -24.26
N LYS A 173 0.11 -2.23 -25.52
CA LYS A 173 -0.28 -0.95 -26.10
C LYS A 173 -1.80 -0.79 -26.19
N GLN A 174 -2.54 -1.87 -26.47
CA GLN A 174 -4.01 -1.85 -26.43
C GLN A 174 -4.52 -1.56 -25.01
N VAL A 175 -3.96 -2.22 -24.00
CA VAL A 175 -4.31 -1.95 -22.58
C VAL A 175 -4.01 -0.49 -22.23
N LEU A 176 -2.85 0.05 -22.63
CA LEU A 176 -2.50 1.47 -22.39
C LEU A 176 -3.48 2.43 -23.05
N ALA A 177 -3.97 2.11 -24.27
CA ALA A 177 -4.99 2.91 -24.94
C ALA A 177 -6.31 2.94 -24.17
N ILE A 178 -6.75 1.80 -23.63
CA ILE A 178 -7.96 1.69 -22.79
C ILE A 178 -7.77 2.50 -21.49
N ILE A 179 -6.63 2.33 -20.83
CA ILE A 179 -6.31 3.09 -19.61
C ILE A 179 -6.38 4.61 -19.87
N ALA A 180 -5.81 5.08 -20.98
CA ALA A 180 -5.85 6.48 -21.34
C ALA A 180 -7.28 6.97 -21.67
N ALA A 181 -8.04 6.19 -22.45
CA ALA A 181 -9.39 6.54 -22.86
C ALA A 181 -10.37 6.66 -21.68
N HIS A 182 -10.20 5.82 -20.65
CA HIS A 182 -11.09 5.76 -19.48
C HIS A 182 -10.51 6.41 -18.23
N ASN A 183 -9.41 7.16 -18.37
CA ASN A 183 -8.74 7.84 -17.25
C ASN A 183 -8.47 6.92 -16.05
N LEU A 184 -8.06 5.67 -16.34
CA LEU A 184 -7.67 4.70 -15.34
C LEU A 184 -6.22 4.95 -14.87
N VAL A 185 -5.85 4.30 -13.79
CA VAL A 185 -4.49 4.32 -13.25
C VAL A 185 -3.72 3.11 -13.78
N LEU A 186 -2.53 3.35 -14.30
CA LEU A 186 -1.58 2.29 -14.62
C LEU A 186 -0.60 2.07 -13.48
N ALA A 187 -0.51 0.86 -12.97
CA ALA A 187 0.48 0.45 -11.99
C ALA A 187 1.46 -0.57 -12.58
N SER A 188 2.75 -0.44 -12.25
CA SER A 188 3.81 -1.30 -12.82
C SER A 188 3.70 -2.79 -12.44
N GLY A 189 2.89 -3.14 -11.44
CA GLY A 189 2.90 -4.51 -10.93
C GLY A 189 4.30 -4.93 -10.50
N HIS A 190 4.67 -6.17 -10.80
CA HIS A 190 5.96 -6.76 -10.42
C HIS A 190 6.88 -7.01 -11.63
N ILE A 191 6.71 -6.26 -12.71
CA ILE A 191 7.61 -6.35 -13.88
C ILE A 191 8.97 -5.73 -13.57
N ALA A 192 9.97 -6.06 -14.37
CA ALA A 192 11.32 -5.55 -14.16
C ALA A 192 11.38 -4.02 -14.27
N ALA A 193 12.27 -3.37 -13.51
CA ALA A 193 12.42 -1.90 -13.49
C ALA A 193 12.56 -1.28 -14.89
N ALA A 194 13.36 -1.92 -15.75
CA ALA A 194 13.54 -1.44 -17.12
C ALA A 194 12.26 -1.52 -17.95
N GLU A 195 11.49 -2.61 -17.81
CA GLU A 195 10.19 -2.78 -18.46
C GLU A 195 9.17 -1.77 -17.92
N ALA A 196 9.13 -1.55 -16.59
CA ALA A 196 8.25 -0.56 -15.99
C ALA A 196 8.51 0.86 -16.53
N LEU A 197 9.77 1.28 -16.64
CA LEU A 197 10.13 2.57 -17.24
C LEU A 197 9.76 2.64 -18.73
N GLN A 198 9.91 1.55 -19.48
CA GLN A 198 9.50 1.49 -20.88
C GLN A 198 7.97 1.62 -21.01
N VAL A 199 7.22 0.89 -20.17
CA VAL A 199 5.75 0.99 -20.11
C VAL A 199 5.31 2.40 -19.72
N PHE A 200 5.94 3.04 -18.75
CA PHE A 200 5.59 4.42 -18.34
C PHE A 200 5.88 5.45 -19.42
N ARG A 201 7.00 5.35 -20.14
CA ARG A 201 7.30 6.25 -21.27
C ARG A 201 6.23 6.12 -22.37
N GLU A 202 5.86 4.89 -22.72
CA GLU A 202 4.82 4.65 -23.72
C GLU A 202 3.43 5.10 -23.21
N ALA A 203 3.07 4.79 -21.98
CA ALA A 203 1.83 5.24 -21.35
C ALA A 203 1.70 6.76 -21.39
N LYS A 204 2.77 7.49 -21.01
CA LYS A 204 2.79 8.94 -21.06
C LYS A 204 2.62 9.46 -22.50
N ARG A 205 3.29 8.84 -23.48
CA ARG A 205 3.16 9.19 -24.90
C ARG A 205 1.71 8.98 -25.40
N MET A 206 1.02 7.98 -24.86
CA MET A 206 -0.37 7.64 -25.20
C MET A 206 -1.41 8.45 -24.41
N GLY A 207 -0.99 9.32 -23.48
CA GLY A 207 -1.88 10.20 -22.75
C GLY A 207 -2.40 9.64 -21.41
N VAL A 208 -1.83 8.55 -20.90
CA VAL A 208 -2.15 8.04 -19.56
C VAL A 208 -1.73 9.10 -18.52
N GLN A 209 -2.68 9.50 -17.67
CA GLN A 209 -2.50 10.59 -16.72
C GLN A 209 -1.95 10.11 -15.36
N HIS A 210 -2.29 8.90 -14.94
CA HIS A 210 -2.05 8.40 -13.60
C HIS A 210 -1.17 7.15 -13.63
N LEU A 211 0.01 7.25 -13.02
CA LEU A 211 1.03 6.19 -13.03
C LEU A 211 1.45 5.86 -11.60
N ILE A 212 1.62 4.58 -11.29
CA ILE A 212 2.13 4.08 -10.00
C ILE A 212 3.28 3.10 -10.25
N ALA A 213 4.44 3.36 -9.65
CA ALA A 213 5.52 2.37 -9.55
C ALA A 213 5.29 1.51 -8.31
N THR A 214 4.74 0.31 -8.52
CA THR A 214 4.33 -0.61 -7.46
C THR A 214 5.53 -1.21 -6.75
N HIS A 215 5.58 -1.14 -5.41
CA HIS A 215 6.66 -1.71 -4.57
C HIS A 215 8.05 -1.43 -5.15
N ALA A 216 8.27 -0.18 -5.58
CA ALA A 216 9.38 0.18 -6.47
C ALA A 216 10.77 -0.17 -5.91
N TYR A 217 10.94 -0.07 -4.58
CA TYR A 217 12.20 -0.39 -3.90
C TYR A 217 12.38 -1.89 -3.65
N ASP A 218 11.29 -2.62 -3.48
CA ASP A 218 11.29 -4.00 -3.02
C ASP A 218 11.48 -5.03 -4.15
N LEU A 219 11.45 -6.31 -3.77
CA LEU A 219 11.71 -7.46 -4.65
C LEU A 219 10.95 -7.41 -5.99
N ALA A 220 9.73 -6.89 -5.96
CA ALA A 220 8.89 -6.80 -7.14
C ALA A 220 9.51 -5.91 -8.23
N GLY A 221 9.74 -4.64 -7.95
CA GLY A 221 10.27 -3.69 -8.92
C GLY A 221 11.79 -3.68 -9.00
N LYS A 222 12.48 -3.72 -7.84
CA LYS A 222 13.94 -3.53 -7.69
C LYS A 222 14.48 -2.32 -8.45
N MET A 223 13.73 -1.21 -8.39
CA MET A 223 14.19 0.05 -8.96
C MET A 223 15.33 0.63 -8.13
N THR A 224 16.37 1.13 -8.78
CA THR A 224 17.34 2.01 -8.10
C THR A 224 16.68 3.35 -7.79
N THR A 225 17.31 4.14 -6.91
CA THR A 225 16.82 5.49 -6.60
C THR A 225 16.71 6.37 -7.85
N GLU A 226 17.68 6.26 -8.77
CA GLU A 226 17.69 6.98 -10.03
C GLU A 226 16.55 6.56 -10.96
N GLN A 227 16.21 5.27 -10.98
CA GLN A 227 15.08 4.75 -11.74
C GLN A 227 13.73 5.21 -11.14
N MET A 228 13.61 5.27 -9.81
CA MET A 228 12.45 5.83 -9.15
C MET A 228 12.30 7.34 -9.43
N GLN A 229 13.41 8.09 -9.43
CA GLN A 229 13.42 9.50 -9.82
C GLN A 229 13.03 9.69 -11.30
N GLU A 230 13.46 8.79 -12.18
CA GLU A 230 13.02 8.81 -13.58
C GLU A 230 11.52 8.53 -13.70
N ALA A 231 11.00 7.50 -13.00
CA ALA A 231 9.56 7.22 -12.96
C ALA A 231 8.75 8.42 -12.45
N ALA A 232 9.23 9.09 -11.38
CA ALA A 232 8.61 10.29 -10.85
C ALA A 232 8.60 11.45 -11.86
N LYS A 233 9.68 11.66 -12.63
CA LYS A 233 9.73 12.64 -13.73
C LYS A 233 8.76 12.31 -14.86
N LEU A 234 8.45 11.03 -15.07
CA LEU A 234 7.41 10.59 -16.01
C LEU A 234 5.99 10.82 -15.47
N GLY A 235 5.85 11.18 -14.21
CA GLY A 235 4.58 11.44 -13.53
C GLY A 235 4.08 10.28 -12.68
N ALA A 236 4.90 9.24 -12.47
CA ALA A 236 4.53 8.13 -11.59
C ALA A 236 4.70 8.51 -10.12
N PHE A 237 3.73 8.11 -9.29
CA PHE A 237 3.91 8.05 -7.85
C PHE A 237 4.62 6.76 -7.47
N ILE A 238 5.55 6.86 -6.52
CA ILE A 238 6.39 5.75 -6.06
C ILE A 238 5.76 5.14 -4.81
N GLU A 239 5.34 3.90 -4.92
CA GLU A 239 4.72 3.14 -3.84
C GLU A 239 5.78 2.50 -2.95
N PHE A 240 5.67 2.74 -1.65
CA PHE A 240 6.42 2.07 -0.61
C PHE A 240 5.47 1.26 0.27
N ASP A 241 5.81 0.00 0.47
CA ASP A 241 5.06 -0.90 1.34
C ASP A 241 5.30 -0.53 2.81
N TYR A 242 4.23 -0.31 3.56
CA TYR A 242 4.27 0.02 4.99
C TYR A 242 5.14 -0.95 5.80
N ARG A 243 5.07 -2.25 5.49
CA ARG A 243 5.79 -3.30 6.21
C ARG A 243 7.30 -3.13 6.18
N ASN A 244 7.81 -2.67 5.06
CA ASN A 244 9.24 -2.64 4.76
C ASN A 244 9.82 -1.22 4.77
N THR A 245 8.99 -0.17 4.80
CA THR A 245 9.45 1.23 4.67
C THR A 245 10.51 1.64 5.69
N LEU A 246 10.47 1.05 6.89
CA LEU A 246 11.46 1.36 7.95
C LEU A 246 12.76 0.56 7.84
N GLU A 247 12.86 -0.40 6.94
CA GLU A 247 14.09 -1.14 6.70
C GLU A 247 15.16 -0.29 6.02
N GLU A 248 16.39 -0.76 6.05
CA GLU A 248 17.56 -0.04 5.57
C GLU A 248 17.42 0.46 4.12
N GLY A 249 17.82 1.70 3.88
CA GLY A 249 17.88 2.34 2.57
C GLY A 249 16.55 2.87 2.02
N ARG A 250 15.39 2.41 2.53
CA ARG A 250 14.08 2.80 1.96
C ARG A 250 13.70 4.23 2.30
N THR A 251 13.86 4.64 3.55
CA THR A 251 13.62 6.03 3.95
C THR A 251 14.58 7.01 3.26
N ASP A 252 15.83 6.59 3.00
CA ASP A 252 16.79 7.38 2.23
C ASP A 252 16.35 7.49 0.76
N ALA A 253 15.80 6.41 0.19
CA ALA A 253 15.24 6.46 -1.15
C ALA A 253 14.05 7.43 -1.24
N ILE A 254 13.11 7.39 -0.28
CA ILE A 254 12.01 8.36 -0.19
C ILE A 254 12.55 9.80 -0.15
N ARG A 255 13.58 10.07 0.65
CA ARG A 255 14.22 11.39 0.73
C ARG A 255 14.82 11.84 -0.60
N LYS A 256 15.52 10.94 -1.30
CA LYS A 256 16.18 11.23 -2.57
C LYS A 256 15.20 11.39 -3.74
N VAL A 257 14.09 10.64 -3.72
CA VAL A 257 13.00 10.76 -4.69
C VAL A 257 12.19 12.02 -4.45
N GLY A 258 11.94 12.34 -3.19
CA GLY A 258 11.06 13.40 -2.70
C GLY A 258 9.75 12.82 -2.15
N PRO A 259 9.42 13.11 -0.85
CA PRO A 259 8.17 12.63 -0.24
C PRO A 259 6.91 13.03 -1.02
N GLU A 260 6.97 14.13 -1.78
CA GLU A 260 5.87 14.62 -2.63
C GLU A 260 5.55 13.73 -3.84
N TYR A 261 6.45 12.79 -4.18
CA TYR A 261 6.26 11.80 -5.23
C TYR A 261 6.05 10.38 -4.68
N CYS A 262 6.09 10.20 -3.35
CA CYS A 262 6.00 8.90 -2.71
C CYS A 262 4.68 8.74 -1.95
N PHE A 263 4.21 7.51 -1.83
CA PHE A 263 3.12 7.19 -0.92
C PHE A 263 3.34 5.85 -0.22
N ILE A 264 2.68 5.68 0.91
CA ILE A 264 2.70 4.44 1.71
C ILE A 264 1.41 3.69 1.44
N SER A 265 1.51 2.38 1.24
CA SER A 265 0.38 1.46 1.03
C SER A 265 0.52 0.21 1.88
N GLU A 266 -0.45 -0.71 1.79
CA GLU A 266 -0.51 -1.96 2.54
C GLU A 266 -0.40 -1.77 4.06
N PHE A 267 -0.77 -0.60 4.59
CA PHE A 267 -0.66 -0.34 6.03
C PHE A 267 -1.76 -1.01 6.87
N TRP A 268 -2.68 -1.72 6.21
CA TRP A 268 -3.75 -2.44 6.89
C TRP A 268 -3.53 -3.95 7.02
N THR A 269 -2.44 -4.52 6.52
CA THR A 269 -2.23 -5.97 6.56
C THR A 269 -1.92 -6.48 7.97
N LYS A 270 -2.78 -7.35 8.50
CA LYS A 270 -2.68 -7.92 9.85
C LYS A 270 -1.48 -8.83 10.09
N VAL A 271 -0.86 -9.36 9.04
CA VAL A 271 -0.03 -10.58 9.15
C VAL A 271 1.43 -10.34 8.85
N THR A 272 1.76 -9.36 8.11
CA THR A 272 3.14 -9.13 7.66
C THR A 272 3.80 -7.90 8.28
N ALA A 273 3.02 -6.99 8.86
CA ALA A 273 3.59 -5.95 9.70
C ALA A 273 4.16 -6.60 10.98
N PRO A 274 5.37 -6.24 11.42
CA PRO A 274 5.84 -6.57 12.74
C PRO A 274 4.76 -6.25 13.77
N LYS A 275 4.61 -7.07 14.82
CA LYS A 275 3.54 -6.88 15.82
C LYS A 275 3.51 -5.47 16.41
N GLU A 276 4.67 -4.86 16.54
CA GLU A 276 4.86 -3.48 17.00
C GLU A 276 4.26 -2.42 16.05
N TYR A 277 3.99 -2.77 14.80
CA TYR A 277 3.39 -1.87 13.80
C TYR A 277 1.94 -2.26 13.44
N ALA A 278 1.30 -3.11 14.22
CA ALA A 278 -0.10 -3.49 14.00
C ALA A 278 -1.09 -2.52 14.67
N GLY A 279 -2.20 -2.24 13.99
CA GLY A 279 -3.27 -1.39 14.52
C GLY A 279 -2.91 0.09 14.70
N LEU A 280 -3.69 0.82 15.50
CA LEU A 280 -3.48 2.26 15.72
C LEU A 280 -2.14 2.57 16.40
N GLU A 281 -1.81 1.79 17.41
CA GLU A 281 -0.54 1.93 18.12
C GLU A 281 0.63 1.71 17.16
N GLY A 282 0.52 0.71 16.27
CA GLY A 282 1.52 0.41 15.26
C GLY A 282 1.70 1.55 14.24
N ILE A 283 0.61 2.12 13.74
CA ILE A 283 0.68 3.29 12.84
C ILE A 283 1.32 4.49 13.56
N GLY A 284 1.02 4.71 14.85
CA GLY A 284 1.67 5.75 15.65
C GLY A 284 3.15 5.49 15.88
N ALA A 285 3.55 4.24 16.15
CA ALA A 285 4.95 3.83 16.27
C ALA A 285 5.71 4.02 14.94
N PHE A 286 5.08 3.70 13.81
CA PHE A 286 5.62 3.97 12.48
C PHE A 286 5.85 5.47 12.27
N ALA A 287 4.87 6.30 12.61
CA ALA A 287 5.00 7.76 12.50
C ALA A 287 6.15 8.30 13.36
N GLU A 288 6.28 7.82 14.60
CA GLU A 288 7.39 8.15 15.49
C GLU A 288 8.74 7.75 14.87
N ALA A 289 8.84 6.53 14.32
CA ALA A 289 10.06 6.04 13.67
C ALA A 289 10.41 6.84 12.40
N MET A 290 9.43 7.28 11.63
CA MET A 290 9.64 8.15 10.47
C MET A 290 10.12 9.54 10.90
N ARG A 291 9.53 10.13 11.96
CA ARG A 291 10.00 11.41 12.53
C ARG A 291 11.44 11.31 13.02
N ALA A 292 11.82 10.21 13.68
CA ALA A 292 13.19 9.95 14.10
C ALA A 292 14.18 9.92 12.92
N ARG A 293 13.68 9.63 11.70
CA ARG A 293 14.43 9.69 10.44
C ARG A 293 14.28 11.02 9.71
N GLY A 294 13.77 12.04 10.40
CA GLY A 294 13.67 13.42 9.93
C GLY A 294 12.43 13.74 9.08
N PHE A 295 11.44 12.83 8.98
CA PHE A 295 10.19 13.16 8.30
C PHE A 295 9.30 14.05 9.17
N THR A 296 8.69 15.04 8.55
CA THR A 296 7.72 15.92 9.20
C THR A 296 6.31 15.29 9.20
N ASP A 297 5.43 15.76 10.08
CA ASP A 297 4.02 15.35 10.08
C ASP A 297 3.33 15.66 8.75
N ARG A 298 3.69 16.78 8.11
CA ARG A 298 3.14 17.15 6.80
C ARG A 298 3.57 16.17 5.72
N GLU A 299 4.81 15.72 5.70
CA GLU A 299 5.28 14.71 4.75
C GLU A 299 4.58 13.36 4.98
N LEU A 300 4.34 12.96 6.23
CA LEU A 300 3.55 11.77 6.54
C LEU A 300 2.11 11.91 6.02
N GLU A 301 1.46 13.05 6.24
CA GLU A 301 0.10 13.29 5.71
C GLU A 301 0.06 13.28 4.19
N ILE A 302 1.05 13.86 3.53
CA ILE A 302 1.18 13.82 2.07
C ILE A 302 1.24 12.37 1.59
N MET A 303 2.08 11.54 2.21
CA MET A 303 2.28 10.14 1.79
C MET A 303 1.09 9.22 2.11
N PHE A 304 0.31 9.52 3.14
CA PHE A 304 -0.86 8.71 3.51
C PHE A 304 -2.18 9.19 2.86
N LYS A 305 -2.26 10.46 2.45
CA LYS A 305 -3.53 11.11 2.07
C LYS A 305 -3.46 11.78 0.70
N ASP A 306 -2.58 12.78 0.54
CA ASP A 306 -2.61 13.65 -0.64
C ASP A 306 -2.07 12.94 -1.89
N ASN A 307 -0.94 12.24 -1.77
CA ASN A 307 -0.33 11.56 -2.90
C ASN A 307 -1.13 10.34 -3.36
N PRO A 308 -1.66 9.47 -2.47
CA PRO A 308 -2.59 8.43 -2.90
C PRO A 308 -3.81 8.99 -3.63
N ALA A 309 -4.39 10.11 -3.16
CA ALA A 309 -5.51 10.74 -3.84
C ALA A 309 -5.13 11.21 -5.26
N LYS A 310 -3.98 11.89 -5.39
CA LYS A 310 -3.47 12.34 -6.70
C LYS A 310 -3.16 11.17 -7.62
N ALA A 311 -2.56 10.09 -7.09
CA ALA A 311 -2.25 8.88 -7.86
C ALA A 311 -3.52 8.22 -8.43
N LEU A 312 -4.66 8.30 -7.72
CA LEU A 312 -5.97 7.86 -8.20
C LEU A 312 -6.71 8.88 -9.08
N GLY A 313 -6.15 10.06 -9.32
CA GLY A 313 -6.85 11.13 -10.03
C GLY A 313 -8.01 11.72 -9.24
N LEU A 314 -8.00 11.62 -7.91
CA LEU A 314 -9.03 12.18 -7.03
C LEU A 314 -8.67 13.61 -6.59
N ALA A 315 -9.68 14.42 -6.35
CA ALA A 315 -9.47 15.72 -5.71
C ALA A 315 -8.81 15.54 -4.33
N PRO A 316 -7.95 16.49 -3.90
CA PRO A 316 -7.41 16.48 -2.54
C PRO A 316 -8.53 16.43 -1.50
N SER A 317 -8.26 15.80 -0.34
CA SER A 317 -9.21 15.78 0.77
C SER A 317 -9.51 17.21 1.26
N THR A 318 -10.79 17.60 1.31
CA THR A 318 -11.21 18.90 1.81
C THR A 318 -11.10 19.06 3.33
N THR A 319 -10.63 18.02 4.03
CA THR A 319 -10.52 18.02 5.51
C THR A 319 -9.35 18.86 6.06
N GLY A 320 -8.54 19.51 5.22
CA GLY A 320 -7.43 20.38 5.63
C GLY A 320 -7.70 21.88 5.56
N ALA A 321 -8.91 22.32 5.16
CA ALA A 321 -9.26 23.74 5.00
C ALA A 321 -10.23 24.28 6.08
N ALA A 322 -10.09 23.80 7.31
CA ALA A 322 -10.66 24.51 8.47
C ALA A 322 -9.51 25.19 9.21
N ARG A 323 -9.50 26.50 9.13
CA ARG A 323 -8.56 27.46 9.72
C ARG A 323 -8.49 27.35 11.24
#